data_b698f29f2d4bbc11db91f3a4a9545acb
#
_entry.id   b698f29f2d4bbc11db91f3a4a9545acb
#
_cell.length_a   1.000
_cell.length_b   1.000
_cell.length_c   1.000
_cell.angle_alpha   90.00
_cell.angle_beta   90.00
_cell.angle_gamma   90.00
#
_symmetry.space_group_name_H-M   'P 1'
#
loop_
_entity.id
_entity.type
_entity.pdbx_description
1 polymer ?
#
loop_
_entity_poly.entity_id
_entity_poly.type
_entity_poly.pdbx_seq_one_letter_code
_entity_poly.pdbx_strand_id
1 'polypeptide(L)'
;MNGSFDSGGLRLQRHLTRPAGRPGATSGLILCHGFPFGPIDARQSGGTFPELIDRVSSELGWVAMTFTFRGCGGSEGDFSLQGWVDDLRAAIDHLIAETSPSGIWLVGTNTGGSIA
;
A
#
# COMPACT_ATOMS: atom_id res chain seq x y z
N MET A 1 4.60 -6.94 7.84
CA MET A 1 5.37 -7.96 7.12
C MET A 1 5.65 -7.53 5.71
N ASN A 2 6.92 -7.47 5.36
CA ASN A 2 7.33 -7.09 4.02
C ASN A 2 7.07 -8.23 3.03
N GLY A 3 6.75 -7.88 1.81
CA GLY A 3 6.51 -8.81 0.74
C GLY A 3 6.35 -8.09 -0.58
N SER A 4 5.79 -8.76 -1.56
CA SER A 4 5.55 -8.20 -2.87
C SER A 4 4.27 -8.77 -3.47
N PHE A 5 3.78 -8.10 -4.52
CA PHE A 5 2.67 -8.58 -5.32
C PHE A 5 2.87 -8.17 -6.78
N ASP A 6 2.11 -8.79 -7.67
CA ASP A 6 2.21 -8.54 -9.10
C ASP A 6 1.20 -7.49 -9.55
N SER A 7 1.66 -6.56 -10.39
CA SER A 7 0.81 -5.56 -11.03
C SER A 7 1.16 -5.53 -12.52
N GLY A 8 0.36 -6.19 -13.33
CA GLY A 8 0.56 -6.25 -14.77
C GLY A 8 1.94 -6.78 -15.20
N GLY A 9 2.48 -7.74 -14.47
CA GLY A 9 3.81 -8.28 -14.70
C GLY A 9 4.94 -7.58 -13.97
N LEU A 10 4.67 -6.48 -13.27
CA LEU A 10 5.66 -5.79 -12.45
C LEU A 10 5.54 -6.24 -11.00
N ARG A 11 6.68 -6.44 -10.35
CA ARG A 11 6.70 -6.76 -8.93
C ARG A 11 6.79 -5.49 -8.10
N LEU A 12 5.80 -5.26 -7.25
CA LEU A 12 5.74 -4.11 -6.37
C LEU A 12 5.97 -4.57 -4.93
N GLN A 13 6.65 -3.74 -4.15
CA GLN A 13 6.90 -4.00 -2.74
C GLN A 13 5.71 -3.55 -1.90
N ARG A 14 5.39 -4.33 -0.85
CA ARG A 14 4.32 -3.99 0.09
C ARG A 14 4.71 -4.35 1.51
N HIS A 15 4.07 -3.66 2.46
CA HIS A 15 4.08 -4.03 3.88
C HIS A 15 2.64 -4.24 4.32
N LEU A 16 2.33 -5.41 4.81
CA LEU A 16 1.00 -5.81 5.24
C LEU A 16 1.02 -6.23 6.69
N THR A 17 0.10 -5.70 7.49
CA THR A 17 -0.03 -6.04 8.90
C THR A 17 -1.45 -6.51 9.20
N ARG A 18 -1.55 -7.64 9.87
CA ARG A 18 -2.80 -8.20 10.36
C ARG A 18 -2.91 -7.97 11.87
N PRO A 19 -4.11 -7.63 12.38
CA PRO A 19 -4.28 -7.49 13.82
C PRO A 19 -4.11 -8.85 14.50
N ALA A 20 -3.34 -8.86 15.58
CA ALA A 20 -3.09 -10.09 16.34
C ALA A 20 -4.36 -10.55 17.07
N GLY A 21 -4.60 -11.87 17.07
CA GLY A 21 -5.68 -12.48 17.85
C GLY A 21 -7.09 -12.12 17.41
N ARG A 22 -7.28 -11.65 16.17
CA ARG A 22 -8.61 -11.29 15.65
C ARG A 22 -8.97 -12.16 14.45
N PRO A 23 -9.62 -13.30 14.65
CA PRO A 23 -10.19 -14.06 13.55
C PRO A 23 -11.45 -13.37 13.03
N GLY A 24 -11.71 -13.49 11.74
CA GLY A 24 -12.94 -13.01 11.13
C GLY A 24 -12.76 -11.72 10.32
N ALA A 25 -13.88 -11.24 9.81
CA ALA A 25 -13.90 -10.06 8.94
C ALA A 25 -13.57 -8.79 9.72
N THR A 26 -12.69 -7.99 9.19
CA THR A 26 -12.32 -6.68 9.71
C THR A 26 -12.19 -5.70 8.56
N SER A 27 -12.22 -4.41 8.86
CA SER A 27 -11.97 -3.40 7.82
C SER A 27 -10.52 -3.46 7.39
N GLY A 28 -10.28 -3.11 6.14
CA GLY A 28 -8.95 -2.97 5.59
C GLY A 28 -8.63 -1.52 5.28
N LEU A 29 -7.35 -1.18 5.30
CA LEU A 29 -6.86 0.14 4.95
C LEU A 29 -5.65 0.01 4.04
N ILE A 30 -5.63 0.76 2.94
CA ILE A 30 -4.48 0.88 2.07
C ILE A 30 -4.00 2.33 2.11
N LEU A 31 -2.75 2.53 2.46
CA LEU A 31 -2.11 3.84 2.50
C LEU A 31 -1.24 4.00 1.26
N CYS A 32 -1.54 5.01 0.46
CA CYS A 32 -0.86 5.30 -0.80
C CYS A 32 0.07 6.50 -0.63
N HIS A 33 1.37 6.29 -0.94
CA HIS A 33 2.32 7.39 -0.92
C HIS A 33 2.18 8.28 -2.16
N GLY A 34 2.73 9.49 -2.09
CA GLY A 34 2.84 10.38 -3.23
C GLY A 34 4.28 10.47 -3.73
N PHE A 35 4.52 11.39 -4.67
CA PHE A 35 5.87 11.71 -5.08
C PHE A 35 6.63 12.43 -3.95
N PRO A 36 7.94 12.20 -3.84
CA PRO A 36 8.76 12.95 -2.90
C PRO A 36 8.89 14.42 -3.31
N PHE A 37 9.07 15.29 -2.32
CA PHE A 37 9.32 16.70 -2.53
C PHE A 37 10.74 17.06 -2.13
N GLY A 38 11.33 18.05 -2.83
CA GLY A 38 12.65 18.55 -2.52
C GLY A 38 13.73 17.49 -2.71
N PRO A 39 14.67 17.36 -1.77
CA PRO A 39 15.81 16.45 -1.93
C PRO A 39 15.48 14.99 -1.67
N ILE A 40 14.24 14.64 -1.38
CA ILE A 40 13.86 13.26 -1.09
C ILE A 40 13.81 12.46 -2.39
N ASP A 41 14.56 11.35 -2.45
CA ASP A 41 14.60 10.45 -3.59
C ASP A 41 13.26 9.67 -3.68
N ALA A 42 12.84 9.36 -4.91
CA ALA A 42 11.69 8.50 -5.16
C ALA A 42 11.79 7.15 -4.42
N ARG A 43 13.00 6.66 -4.20
CA ARG A 43 13.24 5.43 -3.43
C ARG A 43 12.83 5.54 -1.96
N GLN A 44 12.71 6.75 -1.45
CA GLN A 44 12.34 7.03 -0.06
C GLN A 44 10.85 7.37 0.10
N SER A 45 10.11 7.40 -1.00
CA SER A 45 8.67 7.68 -0.95
C SER A 45 7.96 6.68 -0.05
N GLY A 46 7.21 7.18 0.91
CA GLY A 46 6.47 6.33 1.83
C GLY A 46 7.36 5.55 2.81
N GLY A 47 8.62 5.94 3.00
CA GLY A 47 9.59 5.19 3.81
C GLY A 47 9.18 4.98 5.27
N THR A 48 8.35 5.87 5.84
CA THR A 48 7.85 5.75 7.22
C THR A 48 6.47 5.09 7.29
N PHE A 49 5.86 4.76 6.17
CA PHE A 49 4.51 4.23 6.12
C PHE A 49 4.37 2.83 6.72
N PRO A 50 5.36 1.92 6.61
CA PRO A 50 5.26 0.64 7.29
C PRO A 50 5.02 0.75 8.80
N GLU A 51 5.70 1.67 9.48
CA GLU A 51 5.48 1.91 10.91
C GLU A 51 4.08 2.44 11.20
N LEU A 52 3.59 3.35 10.37
CA LEU A 52 2.24 3.88 10.50
C LEU A 52 1.20 2.78 10.29
N ILE A 53 1.39 1.91 9.32
CA ILE A 53 0.52 0.76 9.07
C ILE A 53 0.48 -0.18 10.27
N ASP A 54 1.61 -0.44 10.89
CA ASP A 54 1.67 -1.30 12.08
C ASP A 54 0.87 -0.68 13.24
N ARG A 55 0.95 0.64 13.42
CA ARG A 55 0.19 1.35 14.45
C ARG A 55 -1.31 1.32 14.17
N VAL A 56 -1.71 1.54 12.93
CA VAL A 56 -3.12 1.48 12.54
C VAL A 56 -3.70 0.10 12.84
N SER A 57 -2.99 -0.94 12.46
CA SER A 57 -3.45 -2.31 12.72
C SER A 57 -3.54 -2.60 14.22
N SER A 58 -2.55 -2.19 14.98
CA SER A 58 -2.51 -2.42 16.42
C SER A 58 -3.59 -1.64 17.18
N GLU A 59 -3.85 -0.39 16.82
CA GLU A 59 -4.79 0.48 17.53
C GLU A 59 -6.25 0.28 17.10
N LEU A 60 -6.49 0.07 15.81
CA LEU A 60 -7.84 -0.06 15.27
C LEU A 60 -8.29 -1.51 15.09
N GLY A 61 -7.37 -2.45 15.09
CA GLY A 61 -7.68 -3.84 14.83
C GLY A 61 -8.04 -4.12 13.37
N TRP A 62 -7.56 -3.30 12.45
CA TRP A 62 -7.78 -3.46 11.01
C TRP A 62 -6.60 -4.14 10.35
N VAL A 63 -6.88 -4.84 9.22
CA VAL A 63 -5.78 -5.19 8.31
C VAL A 63 -5.33 -3.93 7.62
N ALA A 64 -4.03 -3.69 7.54
CA ALA A 64 -3.51 -2.47 6.96
C ALA A 64 -2.33 -2.79 6.05
N MET A 65 -2.27 -2.10 4.92
CA MET A 65 -1.23 -2.29 3.93
C MET A 65 -0.77 -0.95 3.37
N THR A 66 0.51 -0.84 3.15
CA THR A 66 1.08 0.19 2.27
C THR A 66 1.92 -0.52 1.21
N PHE A 67 2.05 0.08 0.05
CA PHE A 67 2.87 -0.46 -1.02
C PHE A 67 3.59 0.67 -1.74
N THR A 68 4.59 0.31 -2.51
CA THR A 68 5.36 1.29 -3.28
C THR A 68 4.96 1.18 -4.74
N PHE A 69 4.46 2.28 -5.29
CA PHE A 69 4.06 2.36 -6.70
C PHE A 69 5.24 2.10 -7.62
N ARG A 70 4.91 1.70 -8.87
CA ARG A 70 5.95 1.47 -9.89
C ARG A 70 6.85 2.69 -10.06
N GLY A 71 8.12 2.46 -10.25
CA GLY A 71 9.11 3.51 -10.39
C GLY A 71 9.62 4.10 -9.08
N CYS A 72 9.14 3.61 -7.93
CA CYS A 72 9.54 4.09 -6.60
C CYS A 72 10.10 2.96 -5.76
N GLY A 73 10.97 3.31 -4.81
CA GLY A 73 11.55 2.35 -3.87
C GLY A 73 12.17 1.16 -4.58
N GLY A 74 11.88 -0.04 -4.08
CA GLY A 74 12.31 -1.29 -4.70
C GLY A 74 11.30 -1.90 -5.66
N SER A 75 10.22 -1.20 -5.98
CA SER A 75 9.23 -1.66 -6.96
C SER A 75 9.74 -1.49 -8.39
N GLU A 76 9.35 -2.41 -9.27
CA GLU A 76 9.76 -2.39 -10.66
C GLU A 76 9.01 -1.33 -11.48
N GLY A 77 9.48 -1.09 -12.71
CA GLY A 77 8.82 -0.24 -13.68
C GLY A 77 9.14 1.24 -13.55
N ASP A 78 8.46 2.03 -14.36
CA ASP A 78 8.61 3.47 -14.43
C ASP A 78 7.27 4.15 -14.14
N PHE A 79 7.33 5.38 -13.66
CA PHE A 79 6.14 6.15 -13.37
C PHE A 79 5.26 6.35 -14.61
N SER A 80 3.96 6.14 -14.43
CA SER A 80 2.91 6.70 -15.27
C SER A 80 1.65 6.82 -14.41
N LEU A 81 0.83 7.82 -14.69
CA LEU A 81 -0.41 8.02 -13.91
C LEU A 81 -1.34 6.82 -14.06
N GLN A 82 -1.52 6.32 -15.28
CA GLN A 82 -2.34 5.13 -15.52
C GLN A 82 -1.74 3.91 -14.82
N GLY A 83 -0.42 3.76 -14.83
CA GLY A 83 0.25 2.66 -14.15
C GLY A 83 0.03 2.69 -12.64
N TRP A 84 0.02 3.87 -12.04
CA TRP A 84 -0.27 4.01 -10.62
C TRP A 84 -1.71 3.64 -10.28
N VAL A 85 -2.67 3.98 -11.16
CA VAL A 85 -4.07 3.52 -11.00
C VAL A 85 -4.13 2.00 -11.08
N ASP A 86 -3.44 1.40 -12.05
CA ASP A 86 -3.39 -0.05 -12.19
C ASP A 86 -2.74 -0.71 -10.97
N ASP A 87 -1.69 -0.10 -10.43
CA ASP A 87 -1.01 -0.59 -9.22
C ASP A 87 -1.95 -0.58 -8.01
N LEU A 88 -2.75 0.47 -7.85
CA LEU A 88 -3.72 0.51 -6.74
C LEU A 88 -4.77 -0.57 -6.90
N ARG A 89 -5.27 -0.83 -8.11
CA ARG A 89 -6.21 -1.93 -8.34
C ARG A 89 -5.60 -3.27 -7.98
N ALA A 90 -4.36 -3.50 -8.40
CA ALA A 90 -3.65 -4.73 -8.05
C ALA A 90 -3.44 -4.85 -6.54
N ALA A 91 -3.16 -3.74 -5.85
CA ALA A 91 -3.01 -3.72 -4.40
C ALA A 91 -4.33 -4.08 -3.70
N ILE A 92 -5.44 -3.54 -4.16
CA ILE A 92 -6.77 -3.86 -3.62
C ILE A 92 -7.06 -5.36 -3.79
N ASP A 93 -6.84 -5.89 -4.98
CA ASP A 93 -7.06 -7.31 -5.26
C ASP A 93 -6.16 -8.19 -4.39
N HIS A 94 -4.91 -7.78 -4.20
CA HIS A 94 -3.96 -8.50 -3.33
C HIS A 94 -4.45 -8.53 -1.88
N LEU A 95 -4.89 -7.38 -1.36
CA LEU A 95 -5.39 -7.30 0.03
C LEU A 95 -6.64 -8.17 0.21
N ILE A 96 -7.55 -8.15 -0.76
CA ILE A 96 -8.75 -8.99 -0.72
C ILE A 96 -8.37 -10.48 -0.71
N ALA A 97 -7.45 -10.88 -1.60
CA ALA A 97 -7.02 -12.27 -1.69
C ALA A 97 -6.33 -12.76 -0.41
N GLU A 98 -5.54 -11.90 0.23
CA GLU A 98 -4.76 -12.29 1.41
C GLU A 98 -5.56 -12.24 2.71
N THR A 99 -6.55 -11.36 2.84
CA THR A 99 -7.16 -11.06 4.13
C THR A 99 -8.69 -11.06 4.15
N SER A 100 -9.35 -11.01 2.99
CA SER A 100 -10.81 -10.96 2.86
C SER A 100 -11.46 -9.91 3.79
N PRO A 101 -11.09 -8.63 3.69
CA PRO A 101 -11.64 -7.60 4.58
C PRO A 101 -13.13 -7.34 4.28
N SER A 102 -13.85 -6.86 5.28
CA SER A 102 -15.29 -6.51 5.14
C SER A 102 -15.49 -5.24 4.31
N GLY A 103 -14.48 -4.39 4.21
CA GLY A 103 -14.48 -3.17 3.41
C GLY A 103 -13.07 -2.63 3.39
N ILE A 104 -12.78 -1.72 2.46
CA ILE A 104 -11.44 -1.14 2.30
C ILE A 104 -11.52 0.37 2.31
N TRP A 105 -10.70 1.00 3.15
CA TRP A 105 -10.48 2.44 3.16
C TRP A 105 -9.18 2.73 2.40
N LEU A 106 -9.24 3.71 1.51
CA LEU A 106 -8.07 4.18 0.77
C LEU A 106 -7.67 5.54 1.32
N VAL A 107 -6.43 5.68 1.73
CA VAL A 107 -5.86 6.93 2.22
C VAL A 107 -4.62 7.22 1.40
N GLY A 108 -4.52 8.42 0.88
CA GLY A 108 -3.38 8.79 0.06
C GLY A 108 -2.89 10.19 0.35
N THR A 109 -1.63 10.42 -0.01
CA THR A 109 -0.99 11.73 0.11
C THR A 109 -0.57 12.21 -1.27
N ASN A 110 -0.80 13.51 -1.56
CA ASN A 110 -0.41 14.12 -2.84
C ASN A 110 -0.93 13.32 -4.05
N THR A 111 -0.05 12.89 -4.93
CA THR A 111 -0.42 12.09 -6.11
C THR A 111 -1.12 10.79 -5.71
N GLY A 112 -0.68 10.13 -4.63
CA GLY A 112 -1.33 8.94 -4.10
C GLY A 112 -2.77 9.24 -3.67
N GLY A 113 -3.02 10.40 -3.08
CA GLY A 113 -4.37 10.85 -2.72
C GLY A 113 -5.28 11.06 -3.93
N SER A 114 -4.73 11.59 -5.02
CA SER A 114 -5.48 11.80 -6.26
C SER A 114 -5.88 10.47 -6.91
N ILE A 115 -5.07 9.43 -6.76
CA ILE A 115 -5.35 8.11 -7.30
C ILE A 115 -6.30 7.33 -6.41
N ALA A 116 -6.15 7.49 -5.12
CA ALA A 116 -7.02 6.84 -4.16
C ALA A 116 -8.45 7.37 -4.25
#